data_ac176fbd1cd00f4c2ace2766f451a014
#
_entry.id   ac176fbd1cd00f4c2ace2766f451a014
#
_cell.length_a   1.000
_cell.length_b   1.000
_cell.length_c   1.000
_cell.angle_alpha   90.00
_cell.angle_beta   90.00
_cell.angle_gamma   90.00
#
_symmetry.space_group_name_H-M   'P 1'
#
loop_
_entity.id
_entity.type
_entity.pdbx_description
1 polymer ?
#
loop_
_entity_poly.entity_id
_entity_poly.type
_entity_poly.pdbx_seq_one_letter_code
_entity_poly.pdbx_strand_id
1 'polypeptide(L)'
;MAPRTGAVRLVRAGRRAAVPGRTVHRAAAVQAALLRLVLERRIGALRLPPDVRIVAAANPRSSAADGWELSPPLANRFVHLQWTHDHDVVVRGLGGTWPRATLPRLDPGKVAQAVDFARRAVCGLLSARPTLVHRLPSGEARRGGAWPSPRSWDMTLTLIAFATAAGSSREVLSLLVRGTVGDGPGLELLAGLDRMDLPDPEAVLADPTGIDLPDRGDLRQAVLDGAVDAVRKRPDKSRWDAAWTLLVRAVETGAPDLVVVPATTLASLRRSDWDVPATIERLAGVVSLSRRADRAAARSVPAGARR
;
A
#
# COMPACT_ATOMS: atom_id res chain seq x y z
N MET A 1 24.01 -31.39 7.86
CA MET A 1 23.06 -30.57 8.64
C MET A 1 21.76 -30.52 7.85
N ALA A 2 20.70 -31.23 8.27
CA ALA A 2 19.47 -31.40 7.52
C ALA A 2 18.69 -30.06 7.43
N PRO A 3 18.10 -29.73 6.30
CA PRO A 3 17.30 -28.46 6.15
C PRO A 3 16.12 -28.52 7.11
N ARG A 4 15.97 -27.44 7.89
CA ARG A 4 14.82 -27.26 8.79
C ARG A 4 13.59 -26.90 7.97
N THR A 5 12.76 -27.87 7.69
CA THR A 5 11.40 -27.68 7.16
C THR A 5 10.52 -26.91 8.16
N GLY A 6 9.64 -26.06 7.64
CA GLY A 6 8.84 -25.09 8.38
C GLY A 6 8.17 -25.57 9.67
N ALA A 7 8.07 -24.69 10.64
CA ALA A 7 7.49 -24.93 11.94
C ALA A 7 6.35 -23.94 12.22
N VAL A 8 5.24 -24.41 12.77
CA VAL A 8 4.23 -23.55 13.39
C VAL A 8 4.66 -23.25 14.82
N ARG A 9 4.84 -21.99 15.15
CA ARG A 9 5.18 -21.55 16.50
C ARG A 9 3.99 -20.84 17.16
N LEU A 10 3.74 -21.19 18.40
CA LEU A 10 2.81 -20.49 19.27
C LEU A 10 3.62 -19.53 20.13
N VAL A 11 3.30 -18.23 20.02
CA VAL A 11 3.97 -17.19 20.81
C VAL A 11 2.97 -16.56 21.76
N ARG A 12 3.24 -16.65 23.05
CA ARG A 12 2.54 -15.90 24.09
C ARG A 12 3.30 -14.61 24.38
N ALA A 13 2.62 -13.52 24.66
CA ALA A 13 3.26 -12.27 25.09
C ALA A 13 4.18 -12.54 26.30
N GLY A 14 5.51 -12.59 26.06
CA GLY A 14 6.53 -12.87 27.08
C GLY A 14 6.90 -14.35 27.31
N ARG A 15 6.21 -15.33 26.74
CA ARG A 15 6.59 -16.76 26.80
C ARG A 15 6.39 -17.45 25.48
N ARG A 16 7.40 -18.21 25.03
CA ARG A 16 7.39 -18.93 23.75
C ARG A 16 6.94 -20.38 23.99
N ALA A 17 5.82 -20.77 23.41
CA ALA A 17 5.49 -22.18 23.25
C ALA A 17 5.72 -22.55 21.77
N ALA A 18 6.68 -23.43 21.53
CA ALA A 18 6.91 -23.99 20.20
C ALA A 18 6.22 -25.35 20.13
N VAL A 19 5.36 -25.55 19.14
CA VAL A 19 4.94 -26.91 18.75
C VAL A 19 6.03 -27.40 17.78
N PRO A 20 6.86 -28.39 18.16
CA PRO A 20 7.81 -28.95 17.23
C PRO A 20 7.05 -29.69 16.15
N GLY A 21 7.18 -29.23 14.91
CA GLY A 21 6.52 -29.89 13.82
C GLY A 21 7.05 -29.44 12.47
N ARG A 22 7.59 -30.35 11.72
CA ARG A 22 7.79 -30.33 10.26
C ARG A 22 6.41 -30.25 9.58
N THR A 23 5.69 -29.11 9.62
CA THR A 23 4.23 -29.20 9.58
C THR A 23 3.57 -28.45 8.43
N VAL A 24 4.27 -27.63 7.68
CA VAL A 24 3.63 -26.84 6.62
C VAL A 24 3.55 -27.60 5.29
N HIS A 25 4.35 -28.62 5.12
CA HIS A 25 4.40 -29.43 3.88
C HIS A 25 3.93 -30.87 4.08
N ARG A 26 2.88 -31.12 4.86
CA ARG A 26 2.40 -32.48 5.15
C ARG A 26 1.05 -32.81 4.55
N ALA A 27 0.78 -34.14 4.51
CA ALA A 27 -0.45 -34.76 4.02
C ALA A 27 -1.72 -34.00 4.42
N ALA A 28 -2.77 -34.10 3.63
CA ALA A 28 -4.06 -33.40 3.82
C ALA A 28 -4.62 -33.47 5.25
N ALA A 29 -4.45 -34.61 5.95
CA ALA A 29 -4.87 -34.79 7.34
C ALA A 29 -4.16 -33.85 8.31
N VAL A 30 -2.87 -33.57 8.13
CA VAL A 30 -2.11 -32.66 8.99
C VAL A 30 -2.51 -31.21 8.71
N GLN A 31 -2.74 -30.84 7.46
CA GLN A 31 -3.26 -29.52 7.14
C GLN A 31 -4.66 -29.28 7.68
N ALA A 32 -5.52 -30.32 7.71
CA ALA A 32 -6.83 -30.25 8.34
C ALA A 32 -6.72 -30.04 9.86
N ALA A 33 -5.80 -30.71 10.55
CA ALA A 33 -5.53 -30.49 11.96
C ALA A 33 -5.00 -29.08 12.26
N LEU A 34 -4.12 -28.54 11.40
CA LEU A 34 -3.63 -27.17 11.50
C LEU A 34 -4.75 -26.15 11.25
N LEU A 35 -5.65 -26.44 10.33
CA LEU A 35 -6.81 -25.63 10.08
C LEU A 35 -7.71 -25.48 11.32
N ARG A 36 -7.94 -26.60 12.05
CA ARG A 36 -8.65 -26.58 13.34
C ARG A 36 -7.90 -25.77 14.40
N LEU A 37 -6.58 -25.90 14.48
CA LEU A 37 -5.77 -25.10 15.40
C LEU A 37 -5.94 -23.61 15.13
N VAL A 38 -5.90 -23.18 13.87
CA VAL A 38 -6.04 -21.76 13.50
C VAL A 38 -7.46 -21.26 13.71
N LEU A 39 -8.48 -22.08 13.42
CA LEU A 39 -9.89 -21.72 13.55
C LEU A 39 -10.40 -21.79 14.99
N GLU A 40 -10.24 -22.96 15.60
CA GLU A 40 -10.86 -23.27 16.89
C GLU A 40 -9.94 -22.92 18.05
N ARG A 41 -8.66 -22.60 17.76
CA ARG A 41 -7.61 -22.36 18.77
C ARG A 41 -7.46 -23.54 19.73
N ARG A 42 -7.56 -24.77 19.20
CA ARG A 42 -7.52 -26.01 19.97
C ARG A 42 -6.51 -27.01 19.38
N ILE A 43 -5.82 -27.72 20.28
CA ILE A 43 -4.96 -28.87 19.95
C ILE A 43 -5.47 -30.04 20.80
N GLY A 44 -6.22 -30.96 20.21
CA GLY A 44 -6.92 -32.00 20.98
C GLY A 44 -7.87 -31.36 22.01
N ALA A 45 -7.71 -31.69 23.28
CA ALA A 45 -8.49 -31.13 24.38
C ALA A 45 -7.97 -29.74 24.84
N LEU A 46 -6.74 -29.36 24.48
CA LEU A 46 -6.13 -28.11 24.92
C LEU A 46 -6.68 -26.93 24.14
N ARG A 47 -7.23 -25.91 24.84
CA ARG A 47 -7.62 -24.63 24.27
C ARG A 47 -6.49 -23.60 24.45
N LEU A 48 -6.10 -22.93 23.36
CA LEU A 48 -5.10 -21.87 23.41
C LEU A 48 -5.68 -20.61 24.07
N PRO A 49 -4.97 -20.00 25.01
CA PRO A 49 -5.34 -18.70 25.58
C PRO A 49 -5.48 -17.60 24.51
N PRO A 50 -6.32 -16.56 24.72
CA PRO A 50 -6.52 -15.49 23.74
C PRO A 50 -5.24 -14.71 23.39
N ASP A 51 -4.32 -14.60 24.32
CA ASP A 51 -3.04 -13.89 24.19
C ASP A 51 -1.97 -14.66 23.38
N VAL A 52 -2.21 -15.93 23.04
CA VAL A 52 -1.32 -16.72 22.21
C VAL A 52 -1.46 -16.30 20.74
N ARG A 53 -0.38 -15.99 20.08
CA ARG A 53 -0.33 -15.72 18.63
C ARG A 53 0.15 -16.97 17.89
N ILE A 54 -0.47 -17.25 16.76
CA ILE A 54 -0.10 -18.37 15.90
C ILE A 54 0.78 -17.81 14.76
N VAL A 55 2.03 -18.26 14.70
CA VAL A 55 2.98 -17.89 13.66
C VAL A 55 3.45 -19.15 12.96
N ALA A 56 3.40 -19.16 11.64
CA ALA A 56 3.92 -20.23 10.80
C ALA A 56 5.18 -19.74 10.07
N ALA A 57 6.19 -20.58 9.98
CA ALA A 57 7.39 -20.35 9.16
C ALA A 57 7.53 -21.48 8.17
N ALA A 58 7.75 -21.15 6.90
CA ALA A 58 7.96 -22.10 5.82
C ALA A 58 9.08 -21.62 4.90
N ASN A 59 9.77 -22.55 4.28
CA ASN A 59 10.72 -22.23 3.22
C ASN A 59 9.97 -21.92 1.92
N PRO A 60 10.54 -21.09 1.04
CA PRO A 60 10.01 -20.91 -0.31
C PRO A 60 9.97 -22.25 -1.06
N ARG A 61 9.01 -22.41 -1.97
CA ARG A 61 8.84 -23.65 -2.76
C ARG A 61 10.11 -24.08 -3.50
N SER A 62 10.88 -23.11 -4.00
CA SER A 62 12.16 -23.34 -4.69
C SER A 62 13.23 -24.02 -3.83
N SER A 63 13.10 -23.95 -2.51
CA SER A 63 14.04 -24.53 -1.53
C SER A 63 13.39 -25.57 -0.60
N ALA A 64 12.12 -25.94 -0.84
CA ALA A 64 11.41 -26.94 -0.06
C ALA A 64 11.62 -28.35 -0.66
N ALA A 65 12.22 -29.26 0.10
CA ALA A 65 12.53 -30.62 -0.37
C ALA A 65 11.29 -31.45 -0.77
N ASP A 66 10.11 -31.16 -0.21
CA ASP A 66 8.88 -31.98 -0.38
C ASP A 66 7.71 -31.24 -1.06
N GLY A 67 7.89 -30.06 -1.60
CA GLY A 67 7.01 -29.37 -2.55
C GLY A 67 5.51 -29.19 -2.21
N TRP A 68 5.06 -29.47 -1.00
CA TRP A 68 3.65 -29.36 -0.62
C TRP A 68 3.27 -27.91 -0.27
N GLU A 69 2.23 -27.42 -0.92
CA GLU A 69 1.70 -26.08 -0.66
C GLU A 69 0.67 -26.09 0.49
N LEU A 70 0.47 -24.93 1.10
CA LEU A 70 -0.67 -24.73 1.99
C LEU A 70 -1.96 -24.95 1.19
N SER A 71 -2.90 -25.69 1.78
CA SER A 71 -4.24 -25.74 1.20
C SER A 71 -4.86 -24.33 1.15
N PRO A 72 -5.63 -23.99 0.12
CA PRO A 72 -6.21 -22.65 -0.02
C PRO A 72 -6.98 -22.18 1.22
N PRO A 73 -7.77 -23.05 1.89
CA PRO A 73 -8.45 -22.65 3.14
C PRO A 73 -7.49 -22.30 4.27
N LEU A 74 -6.35 -22.96 4.38
CA LEU A 74 -5.35 -22.69 5.40
C LEU A 74 -4.55 -21.42 5.06
N ALA A 75 -4.12 -21.30 3.81
CA ALA A 75 -3.41 -20.14 3.31
C ALA A 75 -4.19 -18.83 3.53
N ASN A 76 -5.50 -18.82 3.24
CA ASN A 76 -6.36 -17.65 3.40
C ASN A 76 -6.64 -17.22 4.86
N ARG A 77 -5.94 -17.81 5.82
CA ARG A 77 -6.04 -17.50 7.25
C ARG A 77 -4.77 -16.90 7.85
N PHE A 78 -3.77 -16.72 7.00
CA PHE A 78 -2.50 -16.12 7.39
C PHE A 78 -2.24 -14.81 6.64
N VAL A 79 -1.48 -13.95 7.26
CA VAL A 79 -0.79 -12.86 6.59
C VAL A 79 0.53 -13.44 6.08
N HIS A 80 0.72 -13.43 4.77
CA HIS A 80 1.91 -13.98 4.14
C HIS A 80 3.00 -12.91 4.05
N LEU A 81 4.08 -13.10 4.77
CA LEU A 81 5.22 -12.19 4.78
C LEU A 81 6.45 -12.91 4.22
N GLN A 82 7.08 -12.32 3.24
CA GLN A 82 8.39 -12.76 2.80
C GLN A 82 9.45 -12.25 3.76
N TRP A 83 10.14 -13.19 4.42
CA TRP A 83 11.21 -12.87 5.34
C TRP A 83 12.53 -12.87 4.61
N THR A 84 13.15 -11.70 4.46
CA THR A 84 14.52 -11.53 4.02
C THR A 84 15.40 -11.29 5.25
N HIS A 85 16.60 -11.86 5.25
CA HIS A 85 17.56 -11.61 6.32
C HIS A 85 18.36 -10.34 6.01
N ASP A 86 18.53 -9.50 7.03
CA ASP A 86 19.47 -8.40 7.03
C ASP A 86 20.80 -8.92 7.60
N HIS A 87 21.89 -8.76 6.85
CA HIS A 87 23.23 -9.26 7.22
C HIS A 87 23.66 -8.72 8.58
N ASP A 88 23.54 -7.41 8.78
CA ASP A 88 24.02 -6.77 10.00
C ASP A 88 23.18 -7.14 11.22
N VAL A 89 21.87 -7.30 11.03
CA VAL A 89 20.98 -7.79 12.09
C VAL A 89 21.32 -9.22 12.49
N VAL A 90 21.62 -10.08 11.51
CA VAL A 90 22.02 -11.46 11.78
C VAL A 90 23.37 -11.52 12.52
N VAL A 91 24.38 -10.78 12.06
CA VAL A 91 25.70 -10.73 12.69
C VAL A 91 25.62 -10.22 14.12
N ARG A 92 24.94 -9.10 14.35
CA ARG A 92 24.71 -8.58 15.72
C ARG A 92 23.94 -9.55 16.59
N GLY A 93 22.93 -10.21 16.02
CA GLY A 93 22.10 -11.17 16.74
C GLY A 93 22.88 -12.39 17.17
N LEU A 94 23.72 -12.96 16.30
CA LEU A 94 24.62 -14.07 16.62
C LEU A 94 25.68 -13.64 17.66
N GLY A 95 26.09 -12.37 17.67
CA GLY A 95 26.93 -11.78 18.70
C GLY A 95 26.21 -11.52 20.03
N GLY A 96 24.96 -11.95 20.19
CA GLY A 96 24.18 -11.85 21.44
C GLY A 96 23.24 -10.65 21.52
N THR A 97 23.18 -9.80 20.48
CA THR A 97 22.38 -8.55 20.50
C THR A 97 21.24 -8.61 19.48
N TRP A 98 20.20 -9.38 19.77
CA TRP A 98 18.97 -9.38 18.96
C TRP A 98 18.12 -8.15 19.22
N PRO A 99 17.56 -7.50 18.18
CA PRO A 99 16.66 -6.38 18.36
C PRO A 99 15.40 -6.84 19.11
N ARG A 100 14.96 -6.00 20.06
CA ARG A 100 13.71 -6.24 20.78
C ARG A 100 12.59 -5.46 20.13
N ALA A 101 11.47 -6.11 19.86
CA ALA A 101 10.27 -5.44 19.39
C ALA A 101 9.67 -4.58 20.52
N THR A 102 9.43 -3.32 20.22
CA THR A 102 8.65 -2.43 21.07
C THR A 102 7.21 -2.41 20.54
N LEU A 103 6.24 -2.76 21.39
CA LEU A 103 4.84 -2.69 21.01
C LEU A 103 4.33 -1.26 21.21
N PRO A 104 3.72 -0.63 20.17
CA PRO A 104 3.13 0.69 20.31
C PRO A 104 1.92 0.64 21.26
N ARG A 105 1.75 1.67 22.06
CA ARG A 105 0.51 1.89 22.80
C ARG A 105 -0.48 2.58 21.85
N LEU A 106 -1.63 1.95 21.64
CA LEU A 106 -2.65 2.47 20.75
C LEU A 106 -3.68 3.29 21.55
N ASP A 107 -3.98 4.47 21.04
CA ASP A 107 -5.09 5.28 21.54
C ASP A 107 -6.43 4.73 20.98
N PRO A 108 -7.42 4.41 21.82
CA PRO A 108 -8.69 3.87 21.36
C PRO A 108 -9.45 4.79 20.38
N GLY A 109 -9.35 6.11 20.56
CA GLY A 109 -9.98 7.09 19.66
C GLY A 109 -9.33 7.07 18.28
N LYS A 110 -8.00 7.03 18.20
CA LYS A 110 -7.27 6.87 16.94
C LYS A 110 -7.59 5.55 16.26
N VAL A 111 -7.73 4.47 17.02
CA VAL A 111 -8.13 3.16 16.47
C VAL A 111 -9.53 3.25 15.85
N ALA A 112 -10.50 3.86 16.52
CA ALA A 112 -11.86 4.02 15.97
C ALA A 112 -11.87 4.81 14.66
N GLN A 113 -11.17 5.94 14.60
CA GLN A 113 -11.02 6.75 13.38
C GLN A 113 -10.35 5.95 12.25
N ALA A 114 -9.29 5.22 12.58
CA ALA A 114 -8.57 4.38 11.61
C ALA A 114 -9.42 3.20 11.10
N VAL A 115 -10.30 2.63 11.93
CA VAL A 115 -11.28 1.62 11.49
C VAL A 115 -12.25 2.20 10.46
N ASP A 116 -12.78 3.40 10.70
CA ASP A 116 -13.70 4.06 9.76
C ASP A 116 -13.00 4.43 8.45
N PHE A 117 -11.77 4.89 8.52
CA PHE A 117 -10.94 5.15 7.35
C PHE A 117 -10.68 3.87 6.53
N ALA A 118 -10.22 2.80 7.17
CA ALA A 118 -9.96 1.51 6.53
C ALA A 118 -11.25 0.91 5.92
N ARG A 119 -12.39 1.05 6.61
CA ARG A 119 -13.69 0.60 6.12
C ARG A 119 -14.10 1.32 4.84
N ARG A 120 -13.98 2.64 4.80
CA ARG A 120 -14.27 3.42 3.59
C ARG A 120 -13.38 2.99 2.41
N ALA A 121 -12.09 2.79 2.63
CA ALA A 121 -11.16 2.38 1.59
C ALA A 121 -11.48 0.98 1.03
N VAL A 122 -11.65 0.00 1.91
CA VAL A 122 -11.95 -1.39 1.51
C VAL A 122 -13.31 -1.47 0.83
N CYS A 123 -14.37 -0.89 1.43
CA CYS A 123 -15.71 -0.89 0.84
C CYS A 123 -15.74 -0.13 -0.50
N GLY A 124 -15.07 1.00 -0.62
CA GLY A 124 -14.97 1.76 -1.85
C GLY A 124 -14.33 0.96 -2.98
N LEU A 125 -13.21 0.28 -2.70
CA LEU A 125 -12.58 -0.61 -3.69
C LEU A 125 -13.51 -1.75 -4.10
N LEU A 126 -14.11 -2.45 -3.13
CA LEU A 126 -14.95 -3.61 -3.41
C LEU A 126 -16.26 -3.25 -4.12
N SER A 127 -16.80 -2.06 -3.88
CA SER A 127 -17.96 -1.53 -4.62
C SER A 127 -17.60 -1.23 -6.08
N ALA A 128 -16.42 -0.65 -6.32
CA ALA A 128 -15.93 -0.38 -7.68
C ALA A 128 -15.45 -1.64 -8.42
N ARG A 129 -15.01 -2.66 -7.69
CA ARG A 129 -14.40 -3.90 -8.21
C ARG A 129 -15.00 -5.15 -7.54
N PRO A 130 -16.28 -5.49 -7.80
CA PRO A 130 -16.97 -6.60 -7.13
C PRO A 130 -16.27 -7.97 -7.29
N THR A 131 -15.55 -8.18 -8.39
CA THR A 131 -14.78 -9.41 -8.64
C THR A 131 -13.66 -9.66 -7.65
N LEU A 132 -13.21 -8.61 -6.92
CA LEU A 132 -12.19 -8.72 -5.89
C LEU A 132 -12.73 -9.20 -4.53
N VAL A 133 -14.04 -9.26 -4.34
CA VAL A 133 -14.62 -9.77 -3.08
C VAL A 133 -14.18 -11.21 -2.82
N HIS A 134 -14.17 -12.02 -3.87
CA HIS A 134 -13.68 -13.41 -3.80
C HIS A 134 -13.06 -13.81 -5.14
N ARG A 135 -11.75 -13.98 -5.17
CA ARG A 135 -11.02 -14.39 -6.36
C ARG A 135 -9.92 -15.38 -6.02
N LEU A 136 -10.23 -16.67 -6.11
CA LEU A 136 -9.25 -17.73 -5.96
C LEU A 136 -8.23 -17.65 -7.11
N PRO A 137 -6.92 -17.66 -6.85
CA PRO A 137 -5.91 -17.61 -7.91
C PRO A 137 -6.03 -18.78 -8.88
N SER A 138 -5.87 -18.50 -10.17
CA SER A 138 -5.68 -19.51 -11.20
C SER A 138 -4.26 -20.10 -11.08
N GLY A 139 -4.16 -21.41 -10.94
CA GLY A 139 -2.89 -22.15 -10.77
C GLY A 139 -2.61 -22.51 -9.31
N GLU A 140 -2.20 -23.75 -9.11
CA GLU A 140 -1.95 -24.33 -7.78
C GLU A 140 -0.89 -23.59 -6.99
N ALA A 141 0.21 -23.19 -7.65
CA ALA A 141 1.32 -22.49 -7.01
C ALA A 141 0.94 -21.16 -6.31
N ARG A 142 -0.15 -20.52 -6.72
CA ARG A 142 -0.61 -19.26 -6.12
C ARG A 142 -1.67 -19.48 -5.04
N ARG A 143 -2.30 -20.64 -5.00
CA ARG A 143 -3.38 -20.93 -4.03
C ARG A 143 -2.89 -21.11 -2.60
N GLY A 144 -1.61 -21.46 -2.44
CA GLY A 144 -0.93 -21.56 -1.15
C GLY A 144 -0.49 -20.23 -0.54
N GLY A 145 -0.71 -19.09 -1.21
CA GLY A 145 -0.36 -17.75 -0.76
C GLY A 145 -1.56 -16.90 -0.36
N ALA A 146 -1.36 -15.58 -0.37
CA ALA A 146 -2.40 -14.59 -0.12
C ALA A 146 -3.35 -14.45 -1.32
N TRP A 147 -4.66 -14.35 -1.06
CA TRP A 147 -5.67 -14.12 -2.09
C TRP A 147 -6.95 -13.52 -1.50
N PRO A 148 -7.72 -12.73 -2.31
CA PRO A 148 -8.88 -12.00 -1.83
C PRO A 148 -10.07 -12.92 -1.56
N SER A 149 -10.63 -12.79 -0.37
CA SER A 149 -11.86 -13.40 0.09
C SER A 149 -12.53 -12.49 1.12
N PRO A 150 -13.81 -12.67 1.46
CA PRO A 150 -14.45 -11.89 2.52
C PRO A 150 -13.65 -11.90 3.82
N ARG A 151 -13.04 -13.04 4.20
CA ARG A 151 -12.19 -13.16 5.40
C ARG A 151 -10.90 -12.36 5.28
N SER A 152 -10.18 -12.50 4.17
CA SER A 152 -8.92 -11.78 4.00
C SER A 152 -9.14 -10.27 3.90
N TRP A 153 -10.26 -9.81 3.39
CA TRP A 153 -10.64 -8.40 3.41
C TRP A 153 -10.95 -7.89 4.83
N ASP A 154 -11.65 -8.66 5.66
CA ASP A 154 -11.87 -8.33 7.07
C ASP A 154 -10.55 -8.26 7.85
N MET A 155 -9.64 -9.21 7.63
CA MET A 155 -8.28 -9.16 8.17
C MET A 155 -7.53 -7.92 7.69
N THR A 156 -7.62 -7.59 6.40
CA THR A 156 -6.96 -6.41 5.81
C THR A 156 -7.47 -5.12 6.45
N LEU A 157 -8.80 -4.97 6.58
CA LEU A 157 -9.40 -3.82 7.25
C LEU A 157 -8.85 -3.64 8.67
N THR A 158 -8.83 -4.72 9.43
CA THR A 158 -8.31 -4.72 10.81
C THR A 158 -6.83 -4.32 10.85
N LEU A 159 -6.01 -4.89 9.97
CA LEU A 159 -4.57 -4.62 9.91
C LEU A 159 -4.27 -3.17 9.49
N ILE A 160 -5.00 -2.63 8.50
CA ILE A 160 -4.88 -1.22 8.10
C ILE A 160 -5.21 -0.32 9.30
N ALA A 161 -6.33 -0.57 9.99
CA ALA A 161 -6.75 0.25 11.11
C ALA A 161 -5.69 0.29 12.23
N PHE A 162 -5.18 -0.87 12.63
CA PHE A 162 -4.15 -0.93 13.67
C PHE A 162 -2.79 -0.37 13.22
N ALA A 163 -2.38 -0.62 11.98
CA ALA A 163 -1.13 -0.07 11.44
C ALA A 163 -1.19 1.46 11.34
N THR A 164 -2.31 2.02 10.87
CA THR A 164 -2.54 3.47 10.79
C THR A 164 -2.57 4.10 12.19
N ALA A 165 -3.31 3.51 13.13
CA ALA A 165 -3.37 4.00 14.51
C ALA A 165 -2.01 3.93 15.24
N ALA A 166 -1.16 2.98 14.84
CA ALA A 166 0.20 2.82 15.35
C ALA A 166 1.22 3.77 14.70
N GLY A 167 0.84 4.53 13.67
CA GLY A 167 1.78 5.34 12.88
C GLY A 167 2.81 4.50 12.13
N SER A 168 2.41 3.29 11.68
CA SER A 168 3.31 2.40 10.94
C SER A 168 3.71 3.00 9.59
N SER A 169 4.92 2.68 9.13
CA SER A 169 5.40 3.16 7.83
C SER A 169 4.58 2.57 6.67
N ARG A 170 4.69 3.22 5.52
CA ARG A 170 4.02 2.79 4.27
C ARG A 170 4.44 1.39 3.84
N GLU A 171 5.72 1.04 4.06
CA GLU A 171 6.28 -0.28 3.76
C GLU A 171 5.60 -1.36 4.61
N VAL A 172 5.43 -1.12 5.92
CA VAL A 172 4.75 -2.05 6.83
C VAL A 172 3.30 -2.24 6.39
N LEU A 173 2.59 -1.15 6.07
CA LEU A 173 1.22 -1.20 5.57
C LEU A 173 1.14 -2.01 4.27
N SER A 174 2.07 -1.78 3.34
CA SER A 174 2.17 -2.52 2.08
C SER A 174 2.37 -4.01 2.30
N LEU A 175 3.29 -4.39 3.19
CA LEU A 175 3.53 -5.80 3.53
C LEU A 175 2.28 -6.47 4.09
N LEU A 176 1.57 -5.82 5.01
CA LEU A 176 0.36 -6.37 5.64
C LEU A 176 -0.77 -6.54 4.63
N VAL A 177 -1.05 -5.53 3.81
CA VAL A 177 -2.14 -5.54 2.84
C VAL A 177 -1.87 -6.60 1.76
N ARG A 178 -0.69 -6.58 1.13
CA ARG A 178 -0.30 -7.54 0.09
C ARG A 178 -0.20 -8.96 0.63
N GLY A 179 0.30 -9.10 1.86
CA GLY A 179 0.37 -10.38 2.56
C GLY A 179 -0.99 -10.99 2.90
N THR A 180 -2.07 -10.23 2.81
CA THR A 180 -3.43 -10.68 3.14
C THR A 180 -4.26 -11.00 1.91
N VAL A 181 -4.29 -10.09 0.93
CA VAL A 181 -5.15 -10.21 -0.26
C VAL A 181 -4.38 -10.46 -1.55
N GLY A 182 -3.06 -10.56 -1.48
CA GLY A 182 -2.18 -10.74 -2.63
C GLY A 182 -1.77 -9.42 -3.29
N ASP A 183 -0.75 -9.48 -4.16
CA ASP A 183 -0.11 -8.30 -4.73
C ASP A 183 -1.06 -7.42 -5.55
N GLY A 184 -1.78 -7.98 -6.51
CA GLY A 184 -2.66 -7.20 -7.39
C GLY A 184 -3.73 -6.43 -6.63
N PRO A 185 -4.65 -7.10 -5.92
CA PRO A 185 -5.68 -6.43 -5.12
C PRO A 185 -5.10 -5.54 -4.02
N GLY A 186 -3.97 -5.94 -3.44
CA GLY A 186 -3.27 -5.17 -2.41
C GLY A 186 -2.76 -3.83 -2.95
N LEU A 187 -2.12 -3.80 -4.11
CA LEU A 187 -1.63 -2.58 -4.73
C LEU A 187 -2.78 -1.64 -5.15
N GLU A 188 -3.90 -2.20 -5.65
CA GLU A 188 -5.10 -1.40 -5.96
C GLU A 188 -5.64 -0.70 -4.70
N LEU A 189 -5.74 -1.43 -3.58
CA LEU A 189 -6.18 -0.85 -2.30
C LEU A 189 -5.21 0.20 -1.78
N LEU A 190 -3.92 -0.07 -1.82
CA LEU A 190 -2.89 0.86 -1.38
C LEU A 190 -2.90 2.17 -2.18
N ALA A 191 -3.10 2.09 -3.50
CA ALA A 191 -3.28 3.27 -4.34
C ALA A 191 -4.57 4.04 -4.01
N GLY A 192 -5.63 3.33 -3.60
CA GLY A 192 -6.87 3.93 -3.10
C GLY A 192 -6.66 4.68 -1.79
N LEU A 193 -5.95 4.06 -0.83
CA LEU A 193 -5.61 4.68 0.46
C LEU A 193 -4.79 5.96 0.26
N ASP A 194 -3.77 5.93 -0.60
CA ASP A 194 -2.96 7.09 -0.91
C ASP A 194 -3.79 8.26 -1.44
N ARG A 195 -4.80 7.99 -2.28
CA ARG A 195 -5.70 9.03 -2.80
C ARG A 195 -6.66 9.58 -1.74
N MET A 196 -7.04 8.78 -0.76
CA MET A 196 -7.90 9.23 0.34
C MET A 196 -7.17 10.15 1.32
N ASP A 197 -5.84 10.07 1.38
CA ASP A 197 -4.99 10.94 2.19
C ASP A 197 -4.65 12.26 1.46
N LEU A 198 -5.09 12.44 0.19
CA LEU A 198 -4.86 13.71 -0.50
C LEU A 198 -5.71 14.82 0.09
N PRO A 199 -5.17 16.03 0.19
CA PRO A 199 -5.92 17.17 0.69
C PRO A 199 -7.10 17.47 -0.22
N ASP A 200 -8.19 17.95 0.38
CA ASP A 200 -9.36 18.43 -0.37
C ASP A 200 -8.95 19.56 -1.33
N PRO A 201 -9.25 19.46 -2.62
CA PRO A 201 -8.94 20.50 -3.60
C PRO A 201 -9.45 21.89 -3.23
N GLU A 202 -10.58 21.99 -2.50
CA GLU A 202 -11.09 23.27 -2.02
C GLU A 202 -10.21 23.86 -0.91
N ALA A 203 -9.72 23.02 0.01
CA ALA A 203 -8.78 23.43 1.05
C ALA A 203 -7.43 23.84 0.43
N VAL A 204 -6.96 23.12 -0.60
CA VAL A 204 -5.74 23.47 -1.35
C VAL A 204 -5.86 24.84 -2.01
N LEU A 205 -7.01 25.17 -2.61
CA LEU A 205 -7.25 26.47 -3.24
C LEU A 205 -7.45 27.59 -2.21
N ALA A 206 -7.94 27.28 -1.02
CA ALA A 206 -8.09 28.26 0.07
C ALA A 206 -6.72 28.68 0.66
N ASP A 207 -5.78 27.76 0.76
CA ASP A 207 -4.41 28.02 1.22
C ASP A 207 -3.36 27.26 0.38
N PRO A 208 -3.05 27.76 -0.84
CA PRO A 208 -2.12 27.07 -1.75
C PRO A 208 -0.68 27.08 -1.27
N THR A 209 -0.36 27.88 -0.24
CA THR A 209 0.99 27.99 0.33
C THR A 209 1.19 27.17 1.60
N GLY A 210 0.15 26.94 2.39
CA GLY A 210 0.22 26.23 3.66
C GLY A 210 0.09 24.70 3.53
N ILE A 211 -0.36 24.19 2.39
CA ILE A 211 -0.54 22.75 2.18
C ILE A 211 0.82 22.08 1.88
N ASP A 212 1.15 20.99 2.58
CA ASP A 212 2.30 20.15 2.24
C ASP A 212 2.02 19.32 0.98
N LEU A 213 2.82 19.58 -0.08
CA LEU A 213 2.75 18.79 -1.30
C LEU A 213 3.40 17.42 -1.08
N PRO A 214 2.77 16.30 -1.50
CA PRO A 214 3.38 14.98 -1.40
C PRO A 214 4.72 14.89 -2.12
N ASP A 215 5.68 14.15 -1.55
CA ASP A 215 6.97 13.88 -2.21
C ASP A 215 6.83 12.95 -3.41
N ARG A 216 5.87 12.04 -3.38
CA ARG A 216 5.58 11.14 -4.50
C ARG A 216 4.95 11.89 -5.67
N GLY A 217 5.57 11.76 -6.84
CA GLY A 217 5.16 12.49 -8.05
C GLY A 217 3.72 12.20 -8.49
N ASP A 218 3.25 10.94 -8.39
CA ASP A 218 1.88 10.56 -8.75
C ASP A 218 0.82 11.19 -7.83
N LEU A 219 1.10 11.29 -6.54
CA LEU A 219 0.21 11.93 -5.57
C LEU A 219 0.26 13.46 -5.73
N ARG A 220 1.44 14.03 -5.95
CA ARG A 220 1.61 15.45 -6.24
C ARG A 220 0.84 15.85 -7.49
N GLN A 221 0.96 15.05 -8.58
CA GLN A 221 0.16 15.25 -9.79
C GLN A 221 -1.34 15.25 -9.49
N ALA A 222 -1.81 14.30 -8.69
CA ALA A 222 -3.24 14.20 -8.33
C ALA A 222 -3.74 15.44 -7.55
N VAL A 223 -2.90 16.04 -6.68
CA VAL A 223 -3.23 17.31 -5.99
C VAL A 223 -3.35 18.46 -6.99
N LEU A 224 -2.39 18.59 -7.92
CA LEU A 224 -2.39 19.63 -8.93
C LEU A 224 -3.60 19.51 -9.86
N ASP A 225 -3.88 18.31 -10.36
CA ASP A 225 -5.03 18.03 -11.23
C ASP A 225 -6.35 18.27 -10.50
N GLY A 226 -6.44 17.85 -9.23
CA GLY A 226 -7.62 18.10 -8.38
C GLY A 226 -7.93 19.59 -8.20
N ALA A 227 -6.90 20.42 -7.96
CA ALA A 227 -7.04 21.85 -7.82
C ALA A 227 -7.52 22.50 -9.15
N VAL A 228 -6.94 22.10 -10.30
CA VAL A 228 -7.36 22.59 -11.63
C VAL A 228 -8.79 22.17 -11.95
N ASP A 229 -9.17 20.94 -11.63
CA ASP A 229 -10.55 20.45 -11.80
C ASP A 229 -11.56 21.19 -10.91
N ALA A 230 -11.17 21.56 -9.69
CA ALA A 230 -12.00 22.37 -8.83
C ALA A 230 -12.23 23.78 -9.40
N VAL A 231 -11.20 24.41 -10.01
CA VAL A 231 -11.35 25.66 -10.75
C VAL A 231 -12.27 25.48 -11.97
N ARG A 232 -12.12 24.40 -12.73
CA ARG A 232 -12.97 24.09 -13.90
C ARG A 232 -14.45 23.96 -13.52
N LYS A 233 -14.75 23.28 -12.41
CA LYS A 233 -16.13 23.09 -11.92
C LYS A 233 -16.78 24.38 -11.44
N ARG A 234 -15.99 25.28 -10.85
CA ARG A 234 -16.45 26.57 -10.31
C ARG A 234 -15.42 27.64 -10.66
N PRO A 235 -15.47 28.19 -11.89
CA PRO A 235 -14.54 29.22 -12.35
C PRO A 235 -14.69 30.51 -11.56
N ASP A 236 -13.63 30.92 -10.88
CA ASP A 236 -13.52 32.15 -10.11
C ASP A 236 -12.09 32.66 -10.19
N LYS A 237 -11.90 34.00 -10.21
CA LYS A 237 -10.59 34.64 -10.37
C LYS A 237 -9.64 34.28 -9.23
N SER A 238 -10.13 34.34 -7.98
CA SER A 238 -9.30 34.07 -6.81
C SER A 238 -8.83 32.60 -6.78
N ARG A 239 -9.70 31.68 -7.15
CA ARG A 239 -9.39 30.26 -7.26
C ARG A 239 -8.42 29.97 -8.39
N TRP A 240 -8.56 30.66 -9.52
CA TRP A 240 -7.64 30.54 -10.65
C TRP A 240 -6.25 31.05 -10.28
N ASP A 241 -6.14 32.20 -9.57
CA ASP A 241 -4.86 32.71 -9.05
C ASP A 241 -4.21 31.78 -8.02
N ALA A 242 -5.03 31.21 -7.11
CA ALA A 242 -4.59 30.23 -6.13
C ALA A 242 -4.00 28.97 -6.81
N ALA A 243 -4.65 28.47 -7.86
CA ALA A 243 -4.15 27.33 -8.63
C ALA A 243 -2.80 27.65 -9.30
N TRP A 244 -2.60 28.84 -9.84
CA TRP A 244 -1.30 29.27 -10.37
C TRP A 244 -0.23 29.34 -9.30
N THR A 245 -0.56 29.85 -8.11
CA THR A 245 0.36 29.86 -6.96
C THR A 245 0.79 28.45 -6.58
N LEU A 246 -0.14 27.48 -6.56
CA LEU A 246 0.14 26.08 -6.30
C LEU A 246 1.10 25.47 -7.35
N LEU A 247 0.89 25.77 -8.65
CA LEU A 247 1.75 25.27 -9.74
C LEU A 247 3.17 25.84 -9.64
N VAL A 248 3.31 27.14 -9.33
CA VAL A 248 4.62 27.78 -9.10
C VAL A 248 5.35 27.07 -7.96
N ARG A 249 4.66 26.82 -6.84
CA ARG A 249 5.23 26.13 -5.69
C ARG A 249 5.66 24.71 -6.03
N ALA A 250 4.90 23.98 -6.86
CA ALA A 250 5.30 22.65 -7.33
C ALA A 250 6.62 22.68 -8.11
N VAL A 251 6.86 23.72 -8.92
CA VAL A 251 8.14 23.94 -9.61
C VAL A 251 9.26 24.23 -8.61
N GLU A 252 9.03 25.15 -7.66
CA GLU A 252 10.00 25.55 -6.65
C GLU A 252 10.41 24.37 -5.73
N THR A 253 9.52 23.41 -5.54
CA THR A 253 9.76 22.18 -4.76
C THR A 253 10.27 21.00 -5.62
N GLY A 254 10.77 21.27 -6.84
CA GLY A 254 11.52 20.30 -7.65
C GLY A 254 10.68 19.41 -8.56
N ALA A 255 9.44 19.78 -8.91
CA ALA A 255 8.58 19.00 -9.79
C ALA A 255 8.11 19.80 -11.06
N PRO A 256 9.02 20.35 -11.86
CA PRO A 256 8.65 21.20 -13.01
C PRO A 256 7.90 20.44 -14.12
N ASP A 257 8.17 19.16 -14.29
CA ASP A 257 7.53 18.28 -15.29
C ASP A 257 6.05 18.00 -14.97
N LEU A 258 5.67 18.00 -13.71
CA LEU A 258 4.29 17.73 -13.29
C LEU A 258 3.34 18.92 -13.57
N VAL A 259 3.85 20.12 -13.76
CA VAL A 259 3.02 21.32 -13.93
C VAL A 259 2.60 21.60 -15.37
N VAL A 260 3.21 20.97 -16.37
CA VAL A 260 3.00 21.29 -17.80
C VAL A 260 1.54 21.09 -18.22
N VAL A 261 0.97 19.95 -17.92
CA VAL A 261 -0.43 19.62 -18.27
C VAL A 261 -1.42 20.44 -17.45
N PRO A 262 -1.31 20.49 -16.09
CA PRO A 262 -2.17 21.37 -15.27
C PRO A 262 -2.11 22.84 -15.70
N ALA A 263 -0.93 23.40 -15.98
CA ALA A 263 -0.77 24.79 -16.41
C ALA A 263 -1.45 25.06 -17.75
N THR A 264 -1.30 24.14 -18.72
CA THR A 264 -1.96 24.27 -20.04
C THR A 264 -3.49 24.26 -19.87
N THR A 265 -3.99 23.35 -19.05
CA THR A 265 -5.43 23.28 -18.74
C THR A 265 -5.92 24.54 -18.03
N LEU A 266 -5.20 25.00 -16.99
CA LEU A 266 -5.56 26.18 -16.23
C LEU A 266 -5.54 27.45 -17.09
N ALA A 267 -4.57 27.56 -18.02
CA ALA A 267 -4.52 28.67 -18.99
C ALA A 267 -5.75 28.69 -19.91
N SER A 268 -6.24 27.51 -20.33
CA SER A 268 -7.45 27.41 -21.17
C SER A 268 -8.74 27.82 -20.44
N LEU A 269 -8.74 27.83 -19.11
CA LEU A 269 -9.87 28.24 -18.28
C LEU A 269 -9.92 29.77 -18.06
N ARG A 270 -8.91 30.51 -18.54
CA ARG A 270 -8.85 31.97 -18.39
C ARG A 270 -10.06 32.64 -19.03
N ARG A 271 -10.69 33.56 -18.29
CA ARG A 271 -11.72 34.45 -18.85
C ARG A 271 -11.07 35.76 -19.33
N SER A 272 -11.71 36.44 -20.26
CA SER A 272 -11.18 37.67 -20.87
C SER A 272 -11.02 38.84 -19.88
N ASP A 273 -11.80 38.82 -18.79
CA ASP A 273 -11.80 39.77 -17.71
C ASP A 273 -10.77 39.48 -16.59
N TRP A 274 -9.98 38.41 -16.72
CA TRP A 274 -8.99 38.02 -15.71
C TRP A 274 -7.58 38.47 -16.14
N ASP A 275 -6.94 39.27 -15.30
CA ASP A 275 -5.54 39.65 -15.49
C ASP A 275 -4.64 38.43 -15.24
N VAL A 276 -3.52 38.34 -15.99
CA VAL A 276 -2.53 37.28 -15.85
C VAL A 276 -1.71 37.54 -14.57
N PRO A 277 -1.65 36.61 -13.62
CA PRO A 277 -0.84 36.80 -12.43
C PRO A 277 0.66 36.88 -12.78
N ALA A 278 1.39 37.79 -12.12
CA ALA A 278 2.84 37.92 -12.29
C ALA A 278 3.61 36.63 -11.96
N THR A 279 3.01 35.76 -11.16
CA THR A 279 3.55 34.42 -10.82
C THR A 279 3.71 33.51 -12.04
N ILE A 280 2.95 33.71 -13.12
CA ILE A 280 3.05 32.91 -14.34
C ILE A 280 4.39 33.13 -15.07
N GLU A 281 5.01 34.30 -14.93
CA GLU A 281 6.31 34.58 -15.54
C GLU A 281 7.40 33.60 -15.07
N ARG A 282 7.28 33.14 -13.80
CA ARG A 282 8.18 32.11 -13.24
C ARG A 282 8.01 30.74 -13.90
N LEU A 283 6.84 30.45 -14.48
CA LEU A 283 6.54 29.20 -15.18
C LEU A 283 6.87 29.27 -16.67
N ALA A 284 6.97 30.46 -17.27
CA ALA A 284 7.20 30.64 -18.71
C ALA A 284 8.50 29.96 -19.17
N GLY A 285 9.55 30.01 -18.35
CA GLY A 285 10.82 29.31 -18.59
C GLY A 285 10.67 27.79 -18.64
N VAL A 286 9.92 27.21 -17.71
CA VAL A 286 9.71 25.76 -17.57
C VAL A 286 8.87 25.20 -18.72
N VAL A 287 7.78 25.86 -19.06
CA VAL A 287 6.88 25.47 -20.17
C VAL A 287 7.59 25.57 -21.53
N SER A 288 8.48 26.54 -21.71
CA SER A 288 9.25 26.70 -22.94
C SER A 288 10.33 25.64 -23.10
N LEU A 289 10.98 25.21 -22.03
CA LEU A 289 11.98 24.13 -22.01
C LEU A 289 11.35 22.78 -22.30
N SER A 290 10.19 22.47 -21.74
CA SER A 290 9.45 21.24 -22.00
C SER A 290 9.05 21.14 -23.49
N ARG A 291 8.51 22.20 -24.09
CA ARG A 291 8.18 22.21 -25.53
C ARG A 291 9.39 22.03 -26.45
N ARG A 292 10.59 22.47 -26.01
CA ARG A 292 11.84 22.23 -26.74
C ARG A 292 12.30 20.78 -26.60
N ALA A 293 12.17 20.16 -25.43
CA ALA A 293 12.50 18.76 -25.19
C ALA A 293 11.60 17.82 -26.00
N ASP A 294 10.28 18.06 -26.01
CA ASP A 294 9.31 17.29 -26.80
C ASP A 294 9.58 17.39 -28.31
N ARG A 295 9.94 18.58 -28.81
CA ARG A 295 10.32 18.77 -30.23
C ARG A 295 11.66 18.11 -30.58
N ALA A 296 12.59 18.03 -29.63
CA ALA A 296 13.87 17.32 -29.84
C ALA A 296 13.65 15.80 -29.85
N ALA A 297 12.83 15.28 -28.92
CA ALA A 297 12.45 13.87 -28.85
C ALA A 297 11.66 13.42 -30.12
N ALA A 298 10.73 14.25 -30.58
CA ALA A 298 9.98 13.98 -31.81
C ALA A 298 10.85 13.97 -33.10
N ARG A 299 11.99 14.69 -33.10
CA ARG A 299 12.96 14.68 -34.21
C ARG A 299 13.94 13.52 -34.15
N SER A 300 14.11 12.84 -33.02
CA SER A 300 15.03 11.72 -32.82
C SER A 300 14.41 10.34 -33.11
N VAL A 301 13.14 10.26 -33.49
CA VAL A 301 12.51 9.02 -33.95
C VAL A 301 12.96 8.76 -35.40
N PRO A 302 13.76 7.73 -35.67
CA PRO A 302 14.21 7.44 -37.02
C PRO A 302 13.02 7.04 -37.90
N ALA A 303 12.94 7.62 -39.10
CA ALA A 303 11.91 7.37 -40.12
C ALA A 303 12.06 5.96 -40.76
N GLY A 304 12.06 4.91 -39.95
CA GLY A 304 12.39 3.54 -40.36
C GLY A 304 11.47 2.43 -39.91
N ALA A 305 10.25 2.73 -39.43
CA ALA A 305 9.32 1.66 -39.00
C ALA A 305 7.94 1.81 -39.67
N ARG A 306 7.93 1.92 -41.00
CA ARG A 306 6.74 1.63 -41.81
C ARG A 306 7.13 0.61 -42.86
N ARG A 307 6.99 -0.68 -42.55
CA ARG A 307 6.66 -1.76 -43.47
C ARG A 307 5.92 -2.84 -42.70
#